data_711822a370467fdaf5692508d688505f
#
_entry.id   711822a370467fdaf5692508d688505f
#
_cell.length_a   1.000
_cell.length_b   1.000
_cell.length_c   1.000
_cell.angle_alpha   90.00
_cell.angle_beta   90.00
_cell.angle_gamma   90.00
#
_symmetry.space_group_name_H-M   'P 1'
#
loop_
_entity.id
_entity.type
_entity.pdbx_description
1 polymer ?
#
loop_
_entity_poly.entity_id
_entity_poly.type
_entity_poly.pdbx_seq_one_letter_code
_entity_poly.pdbx_strand_id
1 'polypeptide(L)'
;CPLRSCHLPFTLFIRTFATAMTIHKDCIKTILWIWIIAGGLIYLLLRFVPWSFVSYPLSAIFVFIMGFSVFFFRVPDRKVVKGDNVVTSVADGEIVVIEKVFEPEHLGKECIQVSVYMDFFNVHVNFWPITGECTYYKYHPGKYLLAFLPKASELNEHTSIGIRNEYGEILFKQLAGTFARRIVCYAEPGKAAVKGNQCGIIKFGSRIDMYLPLDADIKVKLGDCVKACET
;
A
#
# COMPACT_ATOMS: atom_id res chain seq x y z
N CYS A 1 13.93 15.82 9.29
CA CYS A 1 13.03 15.30 10.35
C CYS A 1 13.17 13.78 10.39
N PRO A 2 13.48 13.13 11.51
CA PRO A 2 13.51 11.66 11.54
C PRO A 2 12.06 11.18 11.39
N LEU A 3 11.81 10.37 10.36
CA LEU A 3 10.58 9.62 10.19
C LEU A 3 10.33 8.83 11.50
N ARG A 4 9.32 9.20 12.25
CA ARG A 4 8.84 8.38 13.35
C ARG A 4 8.23 7.13 12.70
N SER A 5 8.98 6.05 12.73
CA SER A 5 8.46 4.77 12.26
C SER A 5 7.19 4.44 13.05
N CYS A 6 6.08 4.25 12.35
CA CYS A 6 4.83 3.75 12.91
C CYS A 6 5.00 2.27 13.33
N HIS A 7 6.03 2.01 14.15
CA HIS A 7 6.26 0.66 14.68
C HIS A 7 5.14 0.32 15.63
N LEU A 8 4.30 -0.63 15.23
CA LEU A 8 3.39 -1.29 16.14
C LEU A 8 4.20 -1.85 17.32
N PRO A 9 3.87 -1.54 18.60
CA PRO A 9 4.49 -2.22 19.71
C PRO A 9 4.26 -3.73 19.57
N PHE A 10 5.25 -4.53 19.95
CA PHE A 10 5.28 -6.00 19.78
C PHE A 10 4.01 -6.70 20.32
N THR A 11 3.38 -6.15 21.35
CA THR A 11 2.08 -6.60 21.86
C THR A 11 0.91 -6.38 20.90
N LEU A 12 0.96 -5.32 20.08
CA LEU A 12 -0.04 -5.05 19.04
C LEU A 12 0.22 -5.95 17.82
N PHE A 13 1.49 -6.30 17.55
CA PHE A 13 1.90 -7.27 16.53
C PHE A 13 1.22 -8.63 16.75
N ILE A 14 1.24 -9.16 17.97
CA ILE A 14 0.59 -10.44 18.31
C ILE A 14 -0.95 -10.33 18.22
N ARG A 15 -1.55 -9.22 18.64
CA ARG A 15 -3.01 -9.00 18.53
C ARG A 15 -3.49 -8.90 17.08
N THR A 16 -2.67 -8.39 16.18
CA THR A 16 -3.01 -8.31 14.75
C THR A 16 -3.04 -9.70 14.08
N PHE A 17 -2.34 -10.69 14.62
CA PHE A 17 -2.42 -12.07 14.18
C PHE A 17 -3.70 -12.81 14.65
N ALA A 18 -4.40 -12.29 15.65
CA ALA A 18 -5.60 -12.92 16.21
C ALA A 18 -6.92 -12.49 15.52
N THR A 19 -6.89 -11.46 14.66
CA THR A 19 -8.03 -11.10 13.81
C THR A 19 -8.00 -11.95 12.54
N ALA A 20 -9.16 -12.27 11.97
CA ALA A 20 -9.28 -13.04 10.74
C ALA A 20 -8.48 -12.35 9.61
N MET A 21 -7.25 -12.83 9.39
CA MET A 21 -6.38 -12.35 8.33
C MET A 21 -6.46 -13.29 7.14
N THR A 22 -6.69 -12.72 5.98
CA THR A 22 -6.57 -13.46 4.72
C THR A 22 -5.29 -13.04 3.98
N ILE A 23 -4.90 -13.83 2.98
CA ILE A 23 -3.79 -13.50 2.09
C ILE A 23 -4.37 -12.94 0.81
N HIS A 24 -3.75 -11.87 0.31
CA HIS A 24 -4.17 -11.26 -0.96
C HIS A 24 -4.05 -12.26 -2.12
N LYS A 25 -5.16 -12.47 -2.87
CA LYS A 25 -5.27 -13.51 -3.90
C LYS A 25 -4.15 -13.48 -4.95
N ASP A 26 -3.76 -12.26 -5.42
CA ASP A 26 -2.73 -12.09 -6.46
C ASP A 26 -1.30 -12.26 -5.91
N CYS A 27 -1.15 -12.50 -4.62
CA CYS A 27 0.15 -12.72 -3.98
C CYS A 27 0.42 -14.18 -3.63
N ILE A 28 -0.59 -15.06 -3.70
CA ILE A 28 -0.44 -16.48 -3.39
C ILE A 28 0.67 -17.12 -4.25
N LYS A 29 0.66 -16.89 -5.56
CA LYS A 29 1.72 -17.39 -6.47
C LYS A 29 3.10 -16.86 -6.08
N THR A 30 3.20 -15.59 -5.68
CA THR A 30 4.47 -14.98 -5.25
C THR A 30 4.98 -15.64 -3.97
N ILE A 31 4.11 -15.89 -2.99
CA ILE A 31 4.46 -16.59 -1.74
C ILE A 31 4.93 -18.01 -2.04
N LEU A 32 4.20 -18.75 -2.88
CA LEU A 32 4.59 -20.10 -3.27
C LEU A 32 5.98 -20.16 -3.90
N TRP A 33 6.29 -19.25 -4.82
CA TRP A 33 7.63 -19.16 -5.42
C TRP A 33 8.71 -18.83 -4.40
N ILE A 34 8.47 -17.86 -3.50
CA ILE A 34 9.40 -17.55 -2.40
C ILE A 34 9.66 -18.81 -1.56
N TRP A 35 8.61 -19.57 -1.22
CA TRP A 35 8.72 -20.75 -0.39
C TRP A 35 9.44 -21.91 -1.09
N ILE A 36 9.18 -22.15 -2.38
CA ILE A 36 9.87 -23.18 -3.18
C ILE A 36 11.36 -22.85 -3.26
N ILE A 37 11.71 -21.60 -3.59
CA ILE A 37 13.11 -21.16 -3.71
C ILE A 37 13.81 -21.22 -2.35
N ALA A 38 13.21 -20.67 -1.30
CA ALA A 38 13.79 -20.67 0.04
C ALA A 38 13.96 -22.10 0.58
N GLY A 39 12.96 -22.96 0.41
CA GLY A 39 13.03 -24.38 0.81
C GLY A 39 14.11 -25.15 0.06
N GLY A 40 14.23 -24.92 -1.24
CA GLY A 40 15.33 -25.49 -2.04
C GLY A 40 16.72 -25.04 -1.57
N LEU A 41 16.87 -23.73 -1.27
CA LEU A 41 18.12 -23.20 -0.73
C LEU A 41 18.45 -23.75 0.66
N ILE A 42 17.47 -23.86 1.55
CA ILE A 42 17.64 -24.50 2.86
C ILE A 42 18.11 -25.95 2.68
N TYR A 43 17.44 -26.71 1.81
CA TYR A 43 17.84 -28.09 1.53
C TYR A 43 19.29 -28.19 1.04
N LEU A 44 19.70 -27.35 0.09
CA LEU A 44 21.06 -27.32 -0.43
C LEU A 44 22.07 -26.93 0.65
N LEU A 45 21.78 -25.92 1.47
CA LEU A 45 22.62 -25.50 2.58
C LEU A 45 22.84 -26.65 3.59
N LEU A 46 21.77 -27.31 4.03
CA LEU A 46 21.87 -28.38 5.03
C LEU A 46 22.51 -29.63 4.45
N ARG A 47 22.41 -29.88 3.13
CA ARG A 47 22.95 -31.11 2.49
C ARG A 47 24.40 -30.99 2.08
N PHE A 48 24.84 -29.79 1.63
CA PHE A 48 26.13 -29.61 0.98
C PHE A 48 27.10 -28.70 1.75
N VAL A 49 26.63 -27.89 2.71
CA VAL A 49 27.50 -27.04 3.53
C VAL A 49 27.81 -27.74 4.85
N PRO A 50 29.05 -28.24 5.05
CA PRO A 50 29.40 -29.04 6.24
C PRO A 50 29.52 -28.19 7.51
N TRP A 51 29.63 -26.86 7.39
CA TRP A 51 29.81 -25.95 8.50
C TRP A 51 28.45 -25.54 9.10
N SER A 52 28.06 -26.18 10.19
CA SER A 52 26.78 -25.95 10.88
C SER A 52 26.60 -24.49 11.33
N PHE A 53 27.69 -23.82 11.72
CA PHE A 53 27.68 -22.41 12.12
C PHE A 53 27.36 -21.45 10.95
N VAL A 54 27.41 -21.91 9.69
CA VAL A 54 27.02 -21.17 8.49
C VAL A 54 25.62 -21.59 8.03
N SER A 55 25.40 -22.92 7.91
CA SER A 55 24.15 -23.46 7.34
C SER A 55 22.92 -23.16 8.17
N TYR A 56 22.98 -23.25 9.51
CA TYR A 56 21.84 -22.97 10.37
C TYR A 56 21.42 -21.50 10.39
N PRO A 57 22.34 -20.51 10.58
CA PRO A 57 21.93 -19.09 10.53
C PRO A 57 21.37 -18.69 9.17
N LEU A 58 21.96 -19.14 8.06
CA LEU A 58 21.41 -18.85 6.73
C LEU A 58 20.05 -19.50 6.51
N SER A 59 19.84 -20.74 6.96
CA SER A 59 18.53 -21.38 6.91
C SER A 59 17.50 -20.62 7.73
N ALA A 60 17.86 -20.11 8.91
CA ALA A 60 16.97 -19.28 9.73
C ALA A 60 16.55 -17.99 9.02
N ILE A 61 17.45 -17.35 8.26
CA ILE A 61 17.13 -16.17 7.44
C ILE A 61 16.07 -16.53 6.37
N PHE A 62 16.22 -17.68 5.68
CA PHE A 62 15.23 -18.11 4.69
C PHE A 62 13.88 -18.44 5.31
N VAL A 63 13.86 -19.08 6.48
CA VAL A 63 12.62 -19.32 7.24
C VAL A 63 11.95 -18.00 7.63
N PHE A 64 12.74 -17.01 8.08
CA PHE A 64 12.24 -15.65 8.36
C PHE A 64 11.63 -15.01 7.10
N ILE A 65 12.28 -15.10 5.93
CA ILE A 65 11.76 -14.56 4.66
C ILE A 65 10.43 -15.24 4.29
N MET A 66 10.30 -16.55 4.49
CA MET A 66 9.04 -17.27 4.27
C MET A 66 7.92 -16.74 5.17
N GLY A 67 8.16 -16.60 6.48
CA GLY A 67 7.21 -16.03 7.42
C GLY A 67 6.87 -14.58 7.11
N PHE A 68 7.87 -13.76 6.80
CA PHE A 68 7.70 -12.36 6.43
C PHE A 68 6.87 -12.19 5.15
N SER A 69 7.00 -13.10 4.17
CA SER A 69 6.18 -13.05 2.96
C SER A 69 4.68 -13.17 3.24
N VAL A 70 4.28 -14.03 4.17
CA VAL A 70 2.89 -14.18 4.62
C VAL A 70 2.42 -12.92 5.35
N PHE A 71 3.26 -12.41 6.27
CA PHE A 71 2.98 -11.18 7.00
C PHE A 71 2.80 -9.98 6.06
N PHE A 72 3.67 -9.84 5.07
CA PHE A 72 3.65 -8.71 4.12
C PHE A 72 2.39 -8.69 3.25
N PHE A 73 1.95 -9.84 2.77
CA PHE A 73 0.79 -9.96 1.87
C PHE A 73 -0.54 -10.20 2.60
N ARG A 74 -0.59 -9.90 3.90
CA ARG A 74 -1.80 -10.01 4.72
C ARG A 74 -2.86 -9.00 4.32
N VAL A 75 -4.11 -9.41 4.42
CA VAL A 75 -5.30 -8.56 4.29
C VAL A 75 -6.06 -8.62 5.60
N PRO A 76 -6.02 -7.59 6.43
CA PRO A 76 -6.79 -7.54 7.67
C PRO A 76 -8.25 -7.16 7.39
N ASP A 77 -9.15 -7.62 8.24
CA ASP A 77 -10.50 -7.08 8.29
C ASP A 77 -10.47 -5.62 8.74
N ARG A 78 -11.28 -4.77 8.08
CA ARG A 78 -11.32 -3.33 8.32
C ARG A 78 -12.70 -2.89 8.77
N LYS A 79 -12.72 -2.01 9.77
CA LYS A 79 -13.92 -1.29 10.18
C LYS A 79 -14.07 -0.05 9.30
N VAL A 80 -14.92 -0.16 8.29
CA VAL A 80 -15.12 0.94 7.34
C VAL A 80 -15.87 2.08 8.02
N VAL A 81 -15.31 3.30 7.97
CA VAL A 81 -15.98 4.53 8.45
C VAL A 81 -17.21 4.78 7.59
N LYS A 82 -18.36 4.94 8.25
CA LYS A 82 -19.65 5.20 7.59
C LYS A 82 -19.74 6.66 7.11
N GLY A 83 -20.55 6.86 6.07
CA GLY A 83 -20.85 8.17 5.48
C GLY A 83 -20.32 8.25 4.04
N ASP A 84 -21.17 8.66 3.11
CA ASP A 84 -20.84 8.71 1.68
C ASP A 84 -20.06 9.98 1.32
N ASN A 85 -20.15 11.01 2.19
CA ASN A 85 -19.36 12.25 2.11
C ASN A 85 -17.99 12.17 2.80
N VAL A 86 -17.62 11.01 3.35
CA VAL A 86 -16.33 10.80 4.04
C VAL A 86 -15.38 10.05 3.13
N VAL A 87 -14.22 10.65 2.86
CA VAL A 87 -13.10 10.03 2.15
C VAL A 87 -12.19 9.38 3.20
N THR A 88 -11.93 8.08 3.06
CA THR A 88 -11.02 7.35 3.96
C THR A 88 -9.66 7.16 3.31
N SER A 89 -8.62 6.92 4.12
CA SER A 89 -7.31 6.55 3.61
C SER A 89 -7.37 5.30 2.72
N VAL A 90 -6.70 5.35 1.57
CA VAL A 90 -6.57 4.22 0.63
C VAL A 90 -5.63 3.15 1.18
N ALA A 91 -4.68 3.53 2.03
CA ALA A 91 -3.60 2.66 2.52
C ALA A 91 -3.29 2.90 3.99
N ASP A 92 -2.60 1.94 4.61
CA ASP A 92 -1.96 2.12 5.91
C ASP A 92 -0.64 2.85 5.72
N GLY A 93 -0.30 3.77 6.62
CA GLY A 93 0.99 4.45 6.56
C GLY A 93 1.06 5.71 7.37
N GLU A 94 2.04 6.55 7.04
CA GLU A 94 2.27 7.86 7.65
C GLU A 94 1.94 8.96 6.65
N ILE A 95 1.25 10.01 7.09
CA ILE A 95 0.99 11.20 6.28
C ILE A 95 2.29 11.99 6.11
N VAL A 96 2.78 12.06 4.88
CA VAL A 96 4.05 12.74 4.56
C VAL A 96 3.89 14.05 3.78
N VAL A 97 2.73 14.28 3.17
CA VAL A 97 2.41 15.52 2.45
C VAL A 97 0.96 15.91 2.71
N ILE A 98 0.73 17.19 2.97
CA ILE A 98 -0.58 17.86 2.89
C ILE A 98 -0.31 19.24 2.30
N GLU A 99 -0.66 19.44 1.03
CA GLU A 99 -0.42 20.73 0.35
C GLU A 99 -1.46 20.99 -0.75
N LYS A 100 -1.59 22.26 -1.14
CA LYS A 100 -2.40 22.64 -2.29
C LYS A 100 -1.57 22.51 -3.56
N VAL A 101 -2.11 21.80 -4.55
CA VAL A 101 -1.45 21.57 -5.83
C VAL A 101 -2.46 21.68 -6.98
N PHE A 102 -1.98 22.00 -8.17
CA PHE A 102 -2.76 21.85 -9.39
C PHE A 102 -2.61 20.43 -9.92
N GLU A 103 -3.71 19.71 -10.11
CA GLU A 103 -3.71 18.38 -10.69
C GLU A 103 -4.04 18.46 -12.20
N PRO A 104 -3.04 18.30 -13.10
CA PRO A 104 -3.20 18.55 -14.53
C PRO A 104 -3.71 17.36 -15.34
N GLU A 105 -3.67 16.14 -14.79
CA GLU A 105 -3.85 14.91 -15.58
C GLU A 105 -5.33 14.60 -15.83
N HIS A 106 -6.18 14.71 -14.82
CA HIS A 106 -7.58 14.33 -14.88
C HIS A 106 -8.52 15.38 -14.30
N LEU A 107 -8.22 15.89 -13.11
CA LEU A 107 -9.11 16.86 -12.46
C LEU A 107 -9.02 18.26 -13.10
N GLY A 108 -7.87 18.66 -13.65
CA GLY A 108 -7.65 19.94 -14.31
C GLY A 108 -7.88 21.15 -13.41
N LYS A 109 -7.74 21.00 -12.10
CA LYS A 109 -8.03 22.03 -11.11
C LYS A 109 -7.09 21.99 -9.91
N GLU A 110 -7.12 23.04 -9.09
CA GLU A 110 -6.46 23.03 -7.79
C GLU A 110 -7.18 22.09 -6.83
N CYS A 111 -6.40 21.37 -6.05
CA CYS A 111 -6.85 20.37 -5.08
C CYS A 111 -5.92 20.32 -3.87
N ILE A 112 -6.32 19.60 -2.83
CA ILE A 112 -5.47 19.28 -1.69
C ILE A 112 -4.87 17.89 -1.94
N GLN A 113 -3.54 17.84 -2.04
CA GLN A 113 -2.81 16.57 -2.06
C GLN A 113 -2.58 16.10 -0.62
N VAL A 114 -2.98 14.85 -0.34
CA VAL A 114 -2.65 14.14 0.89
C VAL A 114 -1.92 12.87 0.52
N SER A 115 -0.68 12.72 1.01
CA SER A 115 0.17 11.58 0.66
C SER A 115 0.43 10.68 1.84
N VAL A 116 0.23 9.38 1.64
CA VAL A 116 0.43 8.32 2.62
C VAL A 116 1.63 7.47 2.21
N TYR A 117 2.69 7.49 3.00
CA TYR A 117 3.87 6.64 2.81
C TYR A 117 3.69 5.32 3.55
N MET A 118 3.91 4.21 2.85
CA MET A 118 3.83 2.87 3.40
C MET A 118 5.24 2.30 3.59
N ASP A 119 5.60 1.98 4.83
CA ASP A 119 6.83 1.23 5.14
C ASP A 119 6.64 -0.28 4.95
N PHE A 120 7.72 -1.08 5.11
CA PHE A 120 7.67 -2.53 4.91
C PHE A 120 6.76 -3.29 5.89
N PHE A 121 6.40 -2.71 7.02
CA PHE A 121 5.59 -3.36 8.05
C PHE A 121 4.11 -3.03 7.92
N ASN A 122 3.76 -2.02 7.14
CA ASN A 122 2.38 -1.62 6.89
C ASN A 122 1.64 -2.65 6.01
N VAL A 123 0.33 -2.57 6.00
CA VAL A 123 -0.50 -3.33 5.05
C VAL A 123 -0.41 -2.67 3.69
N HIS A 124 -0.02 -3.43 2.67
CA HIS A 124 0.19 -2.92 1.31
C HIS A 124 -1.03 -3.07 0.39
N VAL A 125 -2.11 -3.66 0.89
CA VAL A 125 -3.39 -3.71 0.18
C VAL A 125 -4.02 -2.33 0.21
N ASN A 126 -4.52 -1.91 -0.94
CA ASN A 126 -5.21 -0.65 -1.12
C ASN A 126 -6.71 -0.87 -1.19
N PHE A 127 -7.47 0.08 -0.63
CA PHE A 127 -8.92 0.00 -0.53
C PHE A 127 -9.56 1.23 -1.17
N TRP A 128 -10.78 1.07 -1.71
CA TRP A 128 -11.54 2.19 -2.24
C TRP A 128 -11.86 3.19 -1.14
N PRO A 129 -11.50 4.48 -1.31
CA PRO A 129 -11.68 5.51 -0.27
C PRO A 129 -13.12 6.03 -0.15
N ILE A 130 -13.89 5.94 -1.24
CA ILE A 130 -15.31 6.33 -1.33
C ILE A 130 -16.09 5.33 -2.14
N THR A 131 -17.42 5.31 -1.97
CA THR A 131 -18.34 4.66 -2.90
C THR A 131 -18.66 5.61 -4.04
N GLY A 132 -18.60 5.13 -5.29
CA GLY A 132 -18.84 5.92 -6.48
C GLY A 132 -18.57 5.15 -7.76
N GLU A 133 -18.44 5.86 -8.86
CA GLU A 133 -18.05 5.32 -10.16
C GLU A 133 -16.59 5.62 -10.44
N CYS A 134 -15.84 4.63 -10.93
CA CYS A 134 -14.49 4.84 -11.44
C CYS A 134 -14.59 5.59 -12.78
N THR A 135 -14.18 6.85 -12.81
CA THR A 135 -14.25 7.71 -13.99
C THR A 135 -12.99 7.67 -14.82
N TYR A 136 -11.86 7.34 -14.20
CA TYR A 136 -10.55 7.40 -14.83
C TYR A 136 -9.61 6.31 -14.34
N TYR A 137 -8.85 5.74 -15.26
CA TYR A 137 -7.73 4.85 -14.96
C TYR A 137 -6.63 5.05 -15.99
N LYS A 138 -5.41 5.24 -15.54
CA LYS A 138 -4.24 5.28 -16.39
C LYS A 138 -3.02 4.73 -15.69
N TYR A 139 -2.28 3.87 -16.38
CA TYR A 139 -0.98 3.37 -15.95
C TYR A 139 0.14 4.18 -16.57
N HIS A 140 1.09 4.58 -15.75
CA HIS A 140 2.29 5.32 -16.16
C HIS A 140 3.54 4.49 -15.88
N PRO A 141 4.25 4.04 -16.91
CA PRO A 141 5.56 3.44 -16.70
C PRO A 141 6.55 4.50 -16.20
N GLY A 142 7.42 4.13 -15.27
CA GLY A 142 8.31 5.09 -14.65
C GLY A 142 9.55 4.46 -14.01
N LYS A 143 10.24 5.25 -13.21
CA LYS A 143 11.40 4.85 -12.42
C LYS A 143 10.95 4.24 -11.09
N TYR A 144 11.92 3.78 -10.30
CA TYR A 144 11.71 3.22 -8.96
C TYR A 144 12.56 3.99 -7.94
N LEU A 145 12.28 5.30 -7.79
CA LEU A 145 12.93 6.13 -6.77
C LEU A 145 12.33 5.85 -5.41
N LEU A 146 13.03 6.25 -4.33
CA LEU A 146 12.51 6.17 -2.98
C LEU A 146 11.19 6.93 -2.88
N ALA A 147 10.11 6.25 -2.46
CA ALA A 147 8.74 6.76 -2.54
C ALA A 147 8.48 7.99 -1.64
N PHE A 148 9.31 8.24 -0.62
CA PHE A 148 9.21 9.42 0.23
C PHE A 148 9.81 10.70 -0.40
N LEU A 149 10.52 10.60 -1.53
CA LEU A 149 11.07 11.77 -2.21
C LEU A 149 9.95 12.55 -2.93
N PRO A 150 9.98 13.90 -2.90
CA PRO A 150 8.97 14.72 -3.58
C PRO A 150 8.81 14.41 -5.07
N LYS A 151 9.94 14.21 -5.78
CA LYS A 151 9.94 13.88 -7.22
C LYS A 151 9.44 12.46 -7.55
N ALA A 152 9.19 11.62 -6.55
CA ALA A 152 8.67 10.27 -6.79
C ALA A 152 7.27 10.30 -7.42
N SER A 153 6.45 11.26 -7.09
CA SER A 153 5.08 11.41 -7.63
C SER A 153 5.04 11.58 -9.16
N GLU A 154 6.09 12.15 -9.74
CA GLU A 154 6.16 12.44 -11.19
C GLU A 154 6.96 11.39 -11.96
N LEU A 155 8.01 10.83 -11.35
CA LEU A 155 8.99 10.02 -12.04
C LEU A 155 8.82 8.52 -11.86
N ASN A 156 8.17 8.09 -10.78
CA ASN A 156 8.00 6.67 -10.50
C ASN A 156 6.86 6.05 -11.31
N GLU A 157 6.97 4.72 -11.54
CA GLU A 157 5.85 3.91 -12.00
C GLU A 157 4.65 4.14 -11.09
N HIS A 158 3.51 4.51 -11.69
CA HIS A 158 2.29 4.76 -10.93
C HIS A 158 1.01 4.48 -11.74
N THR A 159 -0.09 4.35 -11.03
CA THR A 159 -1.44 4.35 -11.61
C THR A 159 -2.21 5.56 -11.10
N SER A 160 -2.96 6.20 -11.98
CA SER A 160 -3.89 7.29 -11.65
C SER A 160 -5.32 6.78 -11.75
N ILE A 161 -6.12 7.02 -10.71
CA ILE A 161 -7.48 6.48 -10.57
C ILE A 161 -8.42 7.59 -10.12
N GLY A 162 -9.41 7.92 -10.97
CA GLY A 162 -10.47 8.88 -10.66
C GLY A 162 -11.72 8.17 -10.16
N ILE A 163 -12.36 8.73 -9.13
CA ILE A 163 -13.64 8.24 -8.60
C ILE A 163 -14.56 9.42 -8.39
N ARG A 164 -15.80 9.30 -8.85
CA ARG A 164 -16.85 10.31 -8.70
C ARG A 164 -18.05 9.75 -7.96
N ASN A 165 -18.62 10.55 -7.07
CA ASN A 165 -19.92 10.34 -6.47
C ASN A 165 -20.72 11.66 -6.47
N GLU A 166 -21.84 11.71 -5.77
CA GLU A 166 -22.71 12.90 -5.67
C GLU A 166 -22.04 14.09 -4.95
N TYR A 167 -21.02 13.85 -4.11
CA TYR A 167 -20.28 14.89 -3.37
C TYR A 167 -19.07 15.42 -4.13
N GLY A 168 -18.69 14.81 -5.24
CA GLY A 168 -17.59 15.29 -6.07
C GLY A 168 -16.73 14.20 -6.65
N GLU A 169 -15.62 14.62 -7.23
CA GLU A 169 -14.63 13.74 -7.84
C GLU A 169 -13.28 13.89 -7.16
N ILE A 170 -12.67 12.75 -6.85
CA ILE A 170 -11.33 12.65 -6.30
C ILE A 170 -10.44 11.85 -7.25
N LEU A 171 -9.14 12.10 -7.20
CA LEU A 171 -8.12 11.30 -7.86
C LEU A 171 -7.20 10.71 -6.80
N PHE A 172 -6.75 9.49 -6.97
CA PHE A 172 -5.60 8.99 -6.22
C PHE A 172 -4.62 8.26 -7.11
N LYS A 173 -3.35 8.29 -6.71
CA LYS A 173 -2.25 7.64 -7.44
C LYS A 173 -1.63 6.56 -6.56
N GLN A 174 -1.44 5.36 -7.12
CA GLN A 174 -0.62 4.32 -6.50
C GLN A 174 0.79 4.44 -7.07
N LEU A 175 1.77 4.77 -6.22
CA LEU A 175 3.16 4.97 -6.64
C LEU A 175 4.03 3.80 -6.18
N ALA A 176 4.77 3.21 -7.12
CA ALA A 176 5.79 2.22 -6.80
C ALA A 176 7.02 2.89 -6.20
N GLY A 177 7.63 2.25 -5.20
CA GLY A 177 8.91 2.67 -4.62
C GLY A 177 10.08 1.85 -5.17
N THR A 178 11.27 2.03 -4.60
CA THR A 178 12.53 1.41 -5.07
C THR A 178 12.49 -0.13 -5.12
N PHE A 179 11.78 -0.75 -4.18
CA PHE A 179 11.62 -2.20 -4.11
C PHE A 179 10.32 -2.68 -4.74
N ALA A 180 9.35 -1.78 -4.92
CA ALA A 180 8.08 -2.07 -5.57
C ALA A 180 8.30 -2.15 -7.08
N ARG A 181 8.10 -3.34 -7.65
CA ARG A 181 8.21 -3.55 -9.11
C ARG A 181 6.89 -3.95 -9.73
N ARG A 182 5.78 -3.89 -8.97
CA ARG A 182 4.48 -4.26 -9.49
C ARG A 182 3.34 -3.64 -8.71
N ILE A 183 2.56 -2.83 -9.39
CA ILE A 183 1.26 -2.35 -8.95
C ILE A 183 0.21 -3.30 -9.51
N VAL A 184 -0.68 -3.81 -8.66
CA VAL A 184 -1.92 -4.49 -9.07
C VAL A 184 -3.05 -3.54 -8.78
N CYS A 185 -3.83 -3.19 -9.80
CA CYS A 185 -4.95 -2.28 -9.70
C CYS A 185 -6.20 -2.93 -10.29
N TYR A 186 -7.35 -2.78 -9.62
CA TYR A 186 -8.64 -3.30 -10.06
C TYR A 186 -9.56 -2.20 -10.60
N ALA A 187 -9.04 -0.98 -10.77
CA ALA A 187 -9.80 0.13 -11.32
C ALA A 187 -10.12 -0.12 -12.80
N GLU A 188 -11.39 -0.03 -13.13
CA GLU A 188 -11.89 -0.10 -14.50
C GLU A 188 -12.90 1.05 -14.69
N PRO A 189 -12.66 1.99 -15.62
CA PRO A 189 -13.60 3.07 -15.91
C PRO A 189 -15.00 2.56 -16.22
N GLY A 190 -16.01 3.24 -15.65
CA GLY A 190 -17.42 2.85 -15.75
C GLY A 190 -17.87 1.78 -14.75
N LYS A 191 -16.95 1.22 -13.94
CA LYS A 191 -17.32 0.27 -12.88
C LYS A 191 -17.50 0.95 -11.53
N ALA A 192 -18.37 0.35 -10.70
CA ALA A 192 -18.60 0.81 -9.34
C ALA A 192 -17.38 0.56 -8.44
N ALA A 193 -16.94 1.60 -7.75
CA ALA A 193 -16.04 1.53 -6.61
C ALA A 193 -16.89 1.46 -5.34
N VAL A 194 -16.64 0.48 -4.48
CA VAL A 194 -17.34 0.33 -3.21
C VAL A 194 -16.36 0.56 -2.07
N LYS A 195 -16.62 1.61 -1.28
CA LYS A 195 -15.78 2.00 -0.13
C LYS A 195 -15.48 0.80 0.77
N GLY A 196 -14.21 0.64 1.11
CA GLY A 196 -13.75 -0.46 1.95
C GLY A 196 -13.45 -1.77 1.22
N ASN A 197 -13.85 -1.94 -0.04
CA ASN A 197 -13.41 -3.06 -0.85
C ASN A 197 -11.97 -2.82 -1.36
N GLN A 198 -11.26 -3.92 -1.64
CA GLN A 198 -9.91 -3.85 -2.18
C GLN A 198 -9.90 -3.24 -3.59
N CYS A 199 -9.08 -2.22 -3.82
CA CYS A 199 -8.85 -1.63 -5.15
C CYS A 199 -7.52 -2.07 -5.77
N GLY A 200 -6.65 -2.71 -5.00
CA GLY A 200 -5.38 -3.19 -5.51
C GLY A 200 -4.36 -3.50 -4.41
N ILE A 201 -3.12 -3.69 -4.84
CA ILE A 201 -1.97 -3.86 -3.94
C ILE A 201 -0.70 -3.36 -4.61
N ILE A 202 0.16 -2.69 -3.84
CA ILE A 202 1.50 -2.31 -4.28
C ILE A 202 2.52 -3.19 -3.55
N LYS A 203 3.38 -3.90 -4.31
CA LYS A 203 4.32 -4.85 -3.73
C LYS A 203 5.63 -4.17 -3.39
N PHE A 204 6.01 -4.10 -2.09
CA PHE A 204 7.28 -3.62 -1.51
C PHE A 204 7.57 -2.11 -1.58
N GLY A 205 7.15 -1.38 -0.53
CA GLY A 205 7.47 0.02 -0.29
C GLY A 205 6.86 0.98 -1.31
N SER A 206 5.92 1.81 -0.87
CA SER A 206 5.08 2.55 -1.79
C SER A 206 4.50 3.81 -1.14
N ARG A 207 3.81 4.58 -1.96
CA ARG A 207 3.12 5.80 -1.53
C ARG A 207 1.78 5.88 -2.26
N ILE A 208 0.78 6.39 -1.57
CA ILE A 208 -0.49 6.82 -2.17
C ILE A 208 -0.57 8.32 -2.12
N ASP A 209 -0.83 8.96 -3.25
CA ASP A 209 -1.17 10.39 -3.32
C ASP A 209 -2.66 10.52 -3.60
N MET A 210 -3.39 11.18 -2.70
CA MET A 210 -4.81 11.45 -2.84
C MET A 210 -4.99 12.94 -3.14
N TYR A 211 -5.80 13.26 -4.14
CA TYR A 211 -6.12 14.62 -4.59
C TYR A 211 -7.59 14.88 -4.31
N LEU A 212 -7.84 15.74 -3.34
CA LEU A 212 -9.16 16.03 -2.79
C LEU A 212 -9.62 17.44 -3.18
N PRO A 213 -10.93 17.70 -3.25
CA PRO A 213 -11.46 19.05 -3.48
C PRO A 213 -10.92 20.05 -2.45
N LEU A 214 -10.82 21.34 -2.83
CA LEU A 214 -10.29 22.41 -1.94
C LEU A 214 -11.15 22.67 -0.71
N ASP A 215 -12.42 22.35 -0.77
CA ASP A 215 -13.41 22.46 0.32
C ASP A 215 -13.44 21.24 1.24
N ALA A 216 -12.61 20.23 0.99
CA ALA A 216 -12.50 19.06 1.85
C ALA A 216 -11.92 19.43 3.21
N ASP A 217 -12.59 19.00 4.28
CA ASP A 217 -12.14 19.18 5.66
C ASP A 217 -11.15 18.05 6.05
N ILE A 218 -9.87 18.36 6.02
CA ILE A 218 -8.78 17.41 6.28
C ILE A 218 -8.65 17.17 7.78
N LYS A 219 -8.94 15.95 8.24
CA LYS A 219 -8.92 15.56 9.66
C LYS A 219 -7.58 15.02 10.14
N VAL A 220 -6.61 14.85 9.25
CA VAL A 220 -5.27 14.31 9.56
C VAL A 220 -4.21 15.40 9.47
N LYS A 221 -3.05 15.14 10.08
CA LYS A 221 -1.88 16.04 10.11
C LYS A 221 -0.64 15.33 9.60
N LEU A 222 0.37 16.09 9.20
CA LEU A 222 1.69 15.54 8.86
C LEU A 222 2.25 14.73 10.02
N GLY A 223 2.72 13.51 9.72
CA GLY A 223 3.25 12.56 10.69
C GLY A 223 2.20 11.68 11.38
N ASP A 224 0.91 11.87 11.08
CA ASP A 224 -0.12 10.96 11.62
C ASP A 224 -0.02 9.59 10.96
N CYS A 225 -0.17 8.54 11.79
CA CYS A 225 -0.31 7.17 11.31
C CYS A 225 -1.77 6.89 11.00
N VAL A 226 -2.03 6.54 9.75
CA VAL A 226 -3.38 6.25 9.24
C VAL A 226 -3.56 4.78 8.90
N LYS A 227 -4.81 4.33 8.94
CA LYS A 227 -5.21 2.98 8.52
C LYS A 227 -6.26 3.08 7.42
N ALA A 228 -6.05 2.30 6.38
CA ALA A 228 -7.02 2.19 5.30
C ALA A 228 -8.43 1.87 5.82
N CYS A 229 -9.44 2.52 5.26
CA CYS A 229 -10.86 2.41 5.63
C CYS A 229 -11.23 2.97 7.02
N GLU A 230 -10.29 3.12 7.96
CA GLU A 230 -10.55 3.48 9.37
C GLU A 230 -10.23 4.94 9.68
N THR A 231 -9.38 5.59 8.84
CA THR A 231 -8.98 6.99 9.00
C THR A 231 -9.42 7.78 7.80
#